data_3009b0942e058b8365a8e3d03189e1b5
#
_entry.id   3009b0942e058b8365a8e3d03189e1b5
#
_cell.length_a   1.000
_cell.length_b   1.000
_cell.length_c   1.000
_cell.angle_alpha   90.00
_cell.angle_beta   90.00
_cell.angle_gamma   90.00
#
_symmetry.space_group_name_H-M   'P 1'
#
loop_
_entity.id
_entity.type
_entity.pdbx_description
1 polymer ?
#
loop_
_entity_poly.entity_id
_entity_poly.type
_entity_poly.pdbx_seq_one_letter_code
_entity_poly.pdbx_strand_id
1 'polypeptide(L)'
;YDSSGVQAKRYYGSLYEPILFCTKKRSGYTFNGSAIEVKTRTGSERKLIDYRKNPPQQYNETKVPGNVWYFPRVRFKMKEYVKHPSQKPISLLKRIVLASSNEGDTILDVFAGSFALGEVCKNYSRDYIGIEMSKTYCEIGKNRLN
;
A
#
# COMPACT_ATOMS: atom_id res chain seq x y z
N TYR A 1 0.70 1.12 9.34
CA TYR A 1 1.57 2.29 9.17
C TYR A 1 2.15 2.70 10.52
N ASP A 2 3.47 2.72 10.60
CA ASP A 2 4.19 3.10 11.83
C ASP A 2 4.16 4.63 11.97
N SER A 3 3.16 5.15 12.64
CA SER A 3 3.22 6.52 13.14
C SER A 3 3.93 6.47 14.50
N SER A 4 5.12 7.06 14.64
CA SER A 4 5.67 7.33 15.96
C SER A 4 4.76 8.35 16.63
N GLY A 5 3.74 7.84 17.32
CA GLY A 5 2.76 8.67 17.99
C GLY A 5 3.43 9.58 19.01
N VAL A 6 2.89 10.78 19.17
CA VAL A 6 3.20 11.64 20.31
C VAL A 6 2.91 10.82 21.57
N GLN A 7 3.84 10.78 22.52
CA GLN A 7 3.59 10.15 23.81
C GLN A 7 2.42 10.86 24.50
N ALA A 8 1.26 10.24 24.46
CA ALA A 8 0.08 10.73 25.13
C ALA A 8 0.17 10.39 26.62
N LYS A 9 -0.02 11.37 27.49
CA LYS A 9 0.06 11.20 28.95
C LYS A 9 -1.29 10.84 29.61
N ARG A 10 -2.41 11.07 28.94
CA ARG A 10 -3.76 10.97 29.54
C ARG A 10 -4.74 10.14 28.70
N TYR A 11 -4.32 9.61 27.56
CA TYR A 11 -5.14 8.79 26.64
C TYR A 11 -4.23 7.89 25.80
N TYR A 12 -4.81 6.89 25.15
CA TYR A 12 -4.07 6.04 24.21
C TYR A 12 -3.85 6.79 22.90
N GLY A 13 -2.58 7.06 22.54
CA GLY A 13 -2.23 7.68 21.25
C GLY A 13 -2.61 6.79 20.08
N SER A 14 -3.14 7.38 18.99
CA SER A 14 -3.43 6.65 17.77
C SER A 14 -2.13 6.24 17.07
N LEU A 15 -1.93 4.94 16.85
CA LEU A 15 -0.78 4.37 16.15
C LEU A 15 -1.18 3.79 14.78
N TYR A 16 -2.33 4.13 14.25
CA TYR A 16 -2.79 3.67 12.95
C TYR A 16 -3.35 4.82 12.11
N GLU A 17 -3.31 4.65 10.80
CA GLU A 17 -3.99 5.51 9.84
C GLU A 17 -5.07 4.71 9.13
N PRO A 18 -6.35 5.09 9.20
CA PRO A 18 -7.41 4.39 8.50
C PRO A 18 -7.32 4.65 7.00
N ILE A 19 -7.57 3.61 6.21
CA ILE A 19 -7.71 3.69 4.74
C ILE A 19 -9.11 3.22 4.40
N LEU A 20 -9.87 4.06 3.71
CA LEU A 20 -11.22 3.71 3.25
C LEU A 20 -11.13 3.11 1.85
N PHE A 21 -11.68 1.90 1.69
CA PHE A 21 -11.88 1.28 0.40
C PHE A 21 -13.30 1.57 -0.08
N CYS A 22 -13.42 2.41 -1.10
CA CYS A 22 -14.71 2.84 -1.64
C CYS A 22 -14.87 2.34 -3.07
N THR A 23 -16.07 1.92 -3.43
CA THR A 23 -16.43 1.50 -4.78
C THR A 23 -17.68 2.23 -5.27
N LYS A 24 -17.76 2.53 -6.57
CA LYS A 24 -18.94 3.18 -7.17
C LYS A 24 -20.16 2.26 -7.17
N LYS A 25 -19.96 0.93 -7.23
CA LYS A 25 -21.01 -0.09 -7.24
C LYS A 25 -20.65 -1.20 -6.25
N ARG A 26 -21.65 -1.95 -5.76
CA ARG A 26 -21.45 -3.08 -4.85
C ARG A 26 -20.68 -4.25 -5.48
N SER A 27 -20.73 -4.39 -6.80
CA SER A 27 -20.09 -5.48 -7.56
C SER A 27 -19.50 -4.94 -8.86
N GLY A 28 -18.62 -5.75 -9.49
CA GLY A 28 -17.97 -5.38 -10.75
C GLY A 28 -16.86 -4.35 -10.61
N TYR A 29 -16.32 -4.17 -9.41
CA TYR A 29 -15.10 -3.37 -9.18
C TYR A 29 -13.86 -4.26 -9.25
N THR A 30 -12.72 -3.67 -9.58
CA THR A 30 -11.45 -4.38 -9.63
C THR A 30 -10.92 -4.64 -8.21
N PHE A 31 -10.63 -5.91 -7.92
CA PHE A 31 -9.89 -6.32 -6.72
C PHE A 31 -9.02 -7.54 -7.02
N ASN A 32 -7.73 -7.28 -7.25
CA ASN A 32 -6.74 -8.29 -7.63
C ASN A 32 -6.06 -8.88 -6.39
N GLY A 33 -6.77 -9.73 -5.66
CA GLY A 33 -6.29 -10.34 -4.41
C GLY A 33 -4.97 -11.12 -4.59
N SER A 34 -4.84 -11.87 -5.67
CA SER A 34 -3.64 -12.65 -6.01
C SER A 34 -2.40 -11.78 -6.22
N ALA A 35 -2.55 -10.55 -6.71
CA ALA A 35 -1.44 -9.63 -6.93
C ALA A 35 -0.82 -9.07 -5.63
N ILE A 36 -1.49 -9.25 -4.50
CA ILE A 36 -1.07 -8.70 -3.20
C ILE A 36 -0.90 -9.75 -2.11
N GLU A 37 -0.88 -11.03 -2.46
CA GLU A 37 -0.74 -12.11 -1.49
C GLU A 37 0.50 -11.98 -0.62
N VAL A 38 0.37 -12.42 0.60
CA VAL A 38 1.45 -12.47 1.60
C VAL A 38 1.63 -13.90 2.11
N LYS A 39 2.85 -14.24 2.52
CA LYS A 39 3.16 -15.54 3.11
C LYS A 39 2.35 -15.77 4.39
N THR A 40 1.89 -17.00 4.57
CA THR A 40 1.18 -17.41 5.78
C THR A 40 2.13 -18.00 6.79
N ARG A 41 1.85 -17.79 8.06
CA ARG A 41 2.64 -18.41 9.14
C ARG A 41 2.41 -19.92 9.21
N THR A 42 1.19 -20.38 8.92
CA THR A 42 0.81 -21.79 9.02
C THR A 42 1.33 -22.62 7.85
N GLY A 43 1.15 -22.15 6.61
CA GLY A 43 1.54 -22.89 5.41
C GLY A 43 3.00 -22.66 5.01
N SER A 44 3.43 -21.38 4.93
CA SER A 44 4.76 -21.05 4.42
C SER A 44 5.86 -21.26 5.47
N GLU A 45 5.69 -20.75 6.72
CA GLU A 45 6.75 -20.82 7.74
C GLU A 45 6.75 -22.15 8.48
N ARG A 46 5.57 -22.60 8.96
CA ARG A 46 5.44 -23.81 9.79
C ARG A 46 5.13 -25.08 9.02
N LYS A 47 4.69 -24.97 7.76
CA LYS A 47 4.30 -26.09 6.87
C LYS A 47 3.31 -27.06 7.53
N LEU A 48 2.33 -26.53 8.25
CA LEU A 48 1.35 -27.32 8.98
C LEU A 48 0.35 -28.01 8.03
N ILE A 49 -0.22 -29.12 8.51
CA ILE A 49 -1.26 -29.89 7.83
C ILE A 49 -2.63 -29.51 8.39
N ASP A 50 -3.60 -29.26 7.52
CA ASP A 50 -5.00 -29.05 7.89
C ASP A 50 -5.74 -30.42 7.89
N TYR A 51 -5.87 -31.00 9.07
CA TYR A 51 -6.55 -32.27 9.27
C TYR A 51 -8.08 -32.18 9.20
N ARG A 52 -8.65 -30.99 9.05
CA ARG A 52 -10.09 -30.78 8.83
C ARG A 52 -10.51 -31.10 7.40
N LYS A 53 -9.54 -31.18 6.50
CA LYS A 53 -9.75 -31.57 5.10
C LYS A 53 -9.64 -33.09 4.96
N ASN A 54 -10.36 -33.64 3.97
CA ASN A 54 -10.29 -35.05 3.63
C ASN A 54 -9.98 -35.22 2.12
N PRO A 55 -8.80 -35.74 1.73
CA PRO A 55 -7.67 -36.08 2.61
C PRO A 55 -7.03 -34.83 3.25
N PRO A 56 -6.27 -35.01 4.37
CA PRO A 56 -5.51 -33.92 4.99
C PRO A 56 -4.59 -33.22 3.99
N GLN A 57 -4.54 -31.89 4.01
CA GLN A 57 -3.76 -31.08 3.07
C GLN A 57 -2.94 -30.06 3.80
N GLN A 58 -1.81 -29.67 3.21
CA GLN A 58 -1.01 -28.57 3.74
C GLN A 58 -1.82 -27.26 3.67
N TYR A 59 -1.66 -26.40 4.68
CA TYR A 59 -2.20 -25.04 4.63
C TYR A 59 -1.59 -24.26 3.44
N ASN A 60 -2.37 -23.37 2.85
CA ASN A 60 -1.88 -22.51 1.78
C ASN A 60 -0.66 -21.71 2.23
N GLU A 61 0.35 -21.63 1.38
CA GLU A 61 1.57 -20.88 1.66
C GLU A 61 1.35 -19.37 1.61
N THR A 62 0.38 -18.93 0.82
CA THR A 62 0.02 -17.51 0.65
C THR A 62 -1.44 -17.27 0.95
N LYS A 63 -1.78 -16.03 1.20
CA LYS A 63 -3.16 -15.54 1.36
C LYS A 63 -3.26 -14.07 1.01
N VAL A 64 -4.45 -13.62 0.63
CA VAL A 64 -4.76 -12.19 0.59
C VAL A 64 -4.59 -11.60 2.01
N PRO A 65 -3.88 -10.47 2.17
CA PRO A 65 -3.68 -9.86 3.48
C PRO A 65 -5.01 -9.44 4.10
N GLY A 66 -5.10 -9.50 5.43
CA GLY A 66 -6.23 -8.93 6.17
C GLY A 66 -6.26 -7.40 6.08
N ASN A 67 -7.21 -6.79 6.78
CA ASN A 67 -7.43 -5.34 6.78
C ASN A 67 -6.51 -4.55 7.72
N VAL A 68 -5.62 -5.21 8.47
CA VAL A 68 -4.58 -4.57 9.28
C VAL A 68 -3.24 -4.78 8.61
N TRP A 69 -2.59 -3.67 8.23
CA TRP A 69 -1.32 -3.69 7.52
C TRP A 69 -0.24 -2.96 8.32
N TYR A 70 0.95 -3.53 8.34
CA TYR A 70 2.11 -2.89 8.92
C TYR A 70 3.08 -2.45 7.81
N PHE A 71 3.32 -1.14 7.73
CA PHE A 71 4.30 -0.53 6.84
C PHE A 71 5.10 0.52 7.62
N PRO A 72 6.44 0.47 7.60
CA PRO A 72 7.26 1.51 8.22
C PRO A 72 7.04 2.84 7.49
N ARG A 73 7.00 3.93 8.24
CA ARG A 73 6.99 5.27 7.65
C ARG A 73 8.31 5.57 6.95
N VAL A 74 8.26 6.41 5.92
CA VAL A 74 9.47 6.88 5.24
C VAL A 74 10.26 7.80 6.17
N ARG A 75 11.56 7.51 6.33
CA ARG A 75 12.48 8.24 7.20
C ARG A 75 13.64 8.80 6.38
N PHE A 76 14.28 9.85 6.90
CA PHE A 76 15.53 10.38 6.34
C PHE A 76 16.56 9.25 6.11
N LYS A 77 17.31 9.33 5.03
CA LYS A 77 18.27 8.32 4.53
C LYS A 77 17.65 7.05 3.92
N MET A 78 16.34 6.83 3.90
CA MET A 78 15.76 5.77 3.08
C MET A 78 15.86 6.12 1.59
N LYS A 79 16.05 5.12 0.74
CA LYS A 79 16.22 5.32 -0.72
C LYS A 79 15.07 6.10 -1.36
N GLU A 80 13.85 5.86 -0.88
CA GLU A 80 12.62 6.50 -1.39
C GLU A 80 12.34 7.88 -0.76
N TYR A 81 13.17 8.32 0.21
CA TYR A 81 12.95 9.57 0.93
C TYR A 81 13.11 10.79 0.02
N VAL A 82 12.14 11.68 0.09
CA VAL A 82 12.25 13.06 -0.41
C VAL A 82 11.82 14.02 0.70
N LYS A 83 12.21 15.29 0.60
CA LYS A 83 11.88 16.31 1.61
C LYS A 83 10.39 16.67 1.53
N HIS A 84 9.55 15.81 2.06
CA HIS A 84 8.10 15.99 2.18
C HIS A 84 7.61 15.53 3.56
N PRO A 85 6.77 16.31 4.27
CA PRO A 85 6.42 16.03 5.67
C PRO A 85 5.58 14.78 5.88
N SER A 86 4.82 14.35 4.88
CA SER A 86 3.86 13.25 4.99
C SER A 86 3.95 12.26 3.81
N GLN A 87 5.18 11.93 3.41
CA GLN A 87 5.38 10.94 2.35
C GLN A 87 4.88 9.56 2.78
N LYS A 88 4.06 8.92 1.94
CA LYS A 88 3.61 7.55 2.14
C LYS A 88 4.65 6.55 1.59
N PRO A 89 4.84 5.38 2.23
CA PRO A 89 5.74 4.35 1.74
C PRO A 89 5.31 3.81 0.37
N ILE A 90 6.27 3.65 -0.54
CA ILE A 90 6.03 3.06 -1.87
C ILE A 90 5.43 1.65 -1.74
N SER A 91 5.87 0.87 -0.78
CA SER A 91 5.34 -0.48 -0.54
C SER A 91 3.85 -0.52 -0.16
N LEU A 92 3.36 0.49 0.59
CA LEU A 92 1.94 0.66 0.88
C LEU A 92 1.16 1.01 -0.39
N LEU A 93 1.63 2.02 -1.12
CA LEU A 93 0.99 2.49 -2.36
C LEU A 93 0.97 1.40 -3.44
N LYS A 94 2.06 0.64 -3.58
CA LYS A 94 2.12 -0.54 -4.43
C LYS A 94 0.99 -1.52 -4.13
N ARG A 95 0.78 -1.87 -2.87
CA ARG A 95 -0.30 -2.79 -2.49
C ARG A 95 -1.66 -2.25 -2.90
N ILE A 96 -1.92 -0.96 -2.69
CA ILE A 96 -3.19 -0.32 -3.06
C ILE A 96 -3.38 -0.34 -4.58
N VAL A 97 -2.38 0.06 -5.35
CA VAL A 97 -2.44 0.11 -6.81
C VAL A 97 -2.67 -1.28 -7.41
N LEU A 98 -1.87 -2.27 -6.99
CA LEU A 98 -1.99 -3.63 -7.52
C LEU A 98 -3.34 -4.28 -7.17
N ALA A 99 -3.86 -4.02 -5.98
CA ALA A 99 -5.16 -4.55 -5.59
C ALA A 99 -6.32 -3.94 -6.37
N SER A 100 -6.25 -2.64 -6.70
CA SER A 100 -7.41 -1.84 -7.10
C SER A 100 -7.39 -1.41 -8.58
N SER A 101 -6.37 -1.83 -9.34
CA SER A 101 -6.24 -1.47 -10.75
C SER A 101 -5.56 -2.55 -11.58
N ASN A 102 -5.76 -2.50 -12.90
CA ASN A 102 -5.08 -3.30 -13.89
C ASN A 102 -4.02 -2.48 -14.65
N GLU A 103 -3.13 -3.15 -15.39
CA GLU A 103 -2.21 -2.48 -16.31
C GLU A 103 -2.99 -1.67 -17.35
N GLY A 104 -2.52 -0.45 -17.64
CA GLY A 104 -3.21 0.49 -18.51
C GLY A 104 -4.33 1.30 -17.87
N ASP A 105 -4.73 0.99 -16.63
CA ASP A 105 -5.72 1.83 -15.91
C ASP A 105 -5.10 3.18 -15.52
N THR A 106 -5.93 4.23 -15.50
CA THR A 106 -5.53 5.57 -15.07
C THR A 106 -5.79 5.76 -13.57
N ILE A 107 -4.77 6.16 -12.85
CA ILE A 107 -4.81 6.48 -11.42
C ILE A 107 -4.82 7.99 -11.23
N LEU A 108 -5.82 8.51 -10.55
CA LEU A 108 -5.92 9.92 -10.18
C LEU A 108 -5.50 10.12 -8.72
N ASP A 109 -4.56 11.05 -8.51
CA ASP A 109 -4.09 11.49 -7.19
C ASP A 109 -4.26 13.00 -7.05
N VAL A 110 -5.30 13.42 -6.36
CA VAL A 110 -5.65 14.84 -6.20
C VAL A 110 -4.82 15.57 -5.14
N PHE A 111 -3.96 14.86 -4.41
CA PHE A 111 -3.04 15.40 -3.40
C PHE A 111 -1.67 14.74 -3.54
N ALA A 112 -1.05 14.89 -4.72
CA ALA A 112 0.12 14.11 -5.14
C ALA A 112 1.35 14.26 -4.24
N GLY A 113 1.52 15.39 -3.58
CA GLY A 113 2.57 15.63 -2.60
C GLY A 113 3.97 15.28 -3.10
N SER A 114 4.52 14.16 -2.62
CA SER A 114 5.83 13.66 -3.04
C SER A 114 5.81 12.87 -4.35
N PHE A 115 4.66 12.69 -4.99
CA PHE A 115 4.44 11.87 -6.19
C PHE A 115 4.87 10.40 -6.05
N ALA A 116 4.88 9.88 -4.84
CA ALA A 116 5.23 8.48 -4.58
C ALA A 116 4.23 7.51 -5.25
N LEU A 117 2.95 7.89 -5.36
CA LEU A 117 1.95 7.11 -6.10
C LEU A 117 2.25 7.07 -7.61
N GLY A 118 2.68 8.19 -8.19
CA GLY A 118 3.08 8.26 -9.59
C GLY A 118 4.27 7.35 -9.92
N GLU A 119 5.27 7.27 -9.03
CA GLU A 119 6.38 6.32 -9.17
C GLU A 119 5.89 4.87 -9.18
N VAL A 120 4.94 4.53 -8.33
CA VAL A 120 4.33 3.18 -8.35
C VAL A 120 3.59 2.95 -9.66
N CYS A 121 2.80 3.90 -10.13
CA CYS A 121 2.07 3.79 -11.40
C CYS A 121 3.02 3.54 -12.57
N LYS A 122 4.10 4.33 -12.68
CA LYS A 122 5.15 4.15 -13.70
C LYS A 122 5.75 2.74 -13.65
N ASN A 123 6.12 2.26 -12.45
CA ASN A 123 6.77 0.97 -12.28
C ASN A 123 5.86 -0.24 -12.55
N TYR A 124 4.55 -0.04 -12.53
CA TYR A 124 3.55 -1.10 -12.70
C TYR A 124 2.62 -0.86 -13.89
N SER A 125 3.03 -0.06 -14.87
CA SER A 125 2.30 0.18 -16.13
C SER A 125 0.87 0.70 -15.93
N ARG A 126 0.70 1.67 -15.03
CA ARG A 126 -0.54 2.43 -14.89
C ARG A 126 -0.31 3.85 -15.37
N ASP A 127 -1.31 4.44 -16.03
CA ASP A 127 -1.32 5.87 -16.30
C ASP A 127 -1.55 6.64 -15.00
N TYR A 128 -0.98 7.85 -14.91
CA TYR A 128 -1.04 8.63 -13.68
C TYR A 128 -1.40 10.08 -13.94
N ILE A 129 -2.35 10.59 -13.19
CA ILE A 129 -2.71 12.00 -13.13
C ILE A 129 -2.52 12.48 -11.70
N GLY A 130 -1.50 13.29 -11.45
CA GLY A 130 -1.20 13.86 -10.14
C GLY A 130 -1.51 15.35 -10.10
N ILE A 131 -2.21 15.79 -9.07
CA ILE A 131 -2.52 17.21 -8.82
C ILE A 131 -1.82 17.63 -7.54
N GLU A 132 -1.01 18.68 -7.62
CA GLU A 132 -0.27 19.25 -6.49
C GLU A 132 -0.24 20.78 -6.60
N MET A 133 -0.54 21.45 -5.50
CA MET A 133 -0.60 22.92 -5.45
C MET A 133 0.78 23.55 -5.22
N SER A 134 1.66 22.87 -4.51
CA SER A 134 3.00 23.37 -4.19
C SER A 134 3.94 23.19 -5.37
N LYS A 135 4.46 24.30 -5.90
CA LYS A 135 5.50 24.28 -6.96
C LYS A 135 6.71 23.46 -6.57
N THR A 136 7.16 23.57 -5.30
CA THR A 136 8.30 22.81 -4.77
C THR A 136 8.04 21.29 -4.85
N TYR A 137 6.84 20.84 -4.49
CA TYR A 137 6.48 19.43 -4.57
C TYR A 137 6.26 18.96 -6.01
N CYS A 138 5.78 19.83 -6.89
CA CYS A 138 5.73 19.54 -8.32
C CYS A 138 7.12 19.27 -8.91
N GLU A 139 8.14 20.05 -8.52
CA GLU A 139 9.52 19.80 -8.97
C GLU A 139 10.09 18.48 -8.40
N ILE A 140 9.79 18.16 -7.16
CA ILE A 140 10.11 16.83 -6.60
C ILE A 140 9.45 15.73 -7.42
N GLY A 141 8.17 15.91 -7.77
CA GLY A 141 7.43 14.98 -8.60
C GLY A 141 8.01 14.76 -9.97
N LYS A 142 8.36 15.85 -10.69
CA LYS A 142 9.03 15.77 -11.99
C LYS A 142 10.33 14.96 -11.91
N ASN A 143 11.17 15.24 -10.90
CA ASN A 143 12.43 14.52 -10.72
C ASN A 143 12.22 13.04 -10.37
N ARG A 144 11.13 12.70 -9.68
CA ARG A 144 10.80 11.32 -9.33
C ARG A 144 10.26 10.53 -10.52
N LEU A 145 9.54 11.19 -11.42
CA LEU A 145 8.88 10.54 -12.56
C LEU A 145 9.72 10.49 -13.83
N ASN A 146 10.80 11.27 -13.91
CA ASN A 146 11.80 11.17 -14.98
C ASN A 146 12.69 9.93 -14.77
#